data_77466171b3afcf2d8432c12c87c670a3
#
_entry.id   77466171b3afcf2d8432c12c87c670a3
#
_cell.length_a   1.000
_cell.length_b   1.000
_cell.length_c   1.000
_cell.angle_alpha   90.00
_cell.angle_beta   90.00
_cell.angle_gamma   90.00
#
_symmetry.space_group_name_H-M   'P 1'
#
loop_
_entity.id
_entity.type
_entity.pdbx_description
1 polymer ?
#
loop_
_entity_poly.entity_id
_entity_poly.type
_entity_poly.pdbx_seq_one_letter_code
_entity_poly.pdbx_strand_id
1 'polypeptide(L)'
;MEKCYTDVTEFAIPNSTHKLYLSPVLDGFNSEIIAYNLSTSPNLEQVKSMLDQAFSEDHYTNTILHSDQGWQYQHQYYHHFLEDKGIQPSMSRKGNSPDNGMMESFFGILKSEMFYGYEKMFHSLEQLEQAIVDYIDYYNNKLIKVKLKGLISVQYRTKSFV
;
A
#
# COMPACT_ATOMS: atom_id res chain seq x y z
N MET A 1 14.55 -2.80 13.03
CA MET A 1 13.29 -3.50 12.71
C MET A 1 12.57 -2.75 11.61
N GLU A 2 12.31 -3.44 10.53
CA GLU A 2 11.59 -2.84 9.41
C GLU A 2 10.09 -3.05 9.58
N LYS A 3 9.33 -1.98 9.43
CA LYS A 3 7.89 -2.04 9.52
C LYS A 3 7.28 -1.63 8.20
N CYS A 4 6.43 -2.50 7.65
CA CYS A 4 5.68 -2.27 6.44
C CYS A 4 4.20 -2.19 6.77
N TYR A 5 3.44 -1.53 5.91
CA TYR A 5 1.99 -1.36 6.08
C TYR A 5 1.25 -1.84 4.85
N THR A 6 0.10 -2.42 5.06
CA THR A 6 -0.79 -2.82 3.97
C THR A 6 -2.25 -2.55 4.34
N ASP A 7 -3.06 -2.30 3.34
CA ASP A 7 -4.50 -2.10 3.47
C ASP A 7 -5.11 -2.20 2.07
N VAL A 8 -6.43 -2.18 1.99
CA VAL A 8 -7.15 -2.19 0.71
C VAL A 8 -7.99 -0.93 0.62
N THR A 9 -7.95 -0.24 -0.52
CA THR A 9 -8.82 0.88 -0.79
C THR A 9 -9.61 0.66 -2.07
N GLU A 10 -10.78 1.29 -2.15
CA GLU A 10 -11.75 1.10 -3.22
C GLU A 10 -11.86 2.36 -4.07
N PHE A 11 -11.98 2.14 -5.39
CA PHE A 11 -12.27 3.21 -6.35
C PHE A 11 -13.54 2.85 -7.11
N ALA A 12 -14.52 3.73 -7.10
CA ALA A 12 -15.79 3.53 -7.81
C ALA A 12 -15.92 4.55 -8.93
N ILE A 13 -16.17 4.06 -10.17
CA ILE A 13 -16.44 4.94 -11.30
C ILE A 13 -17.90 5.37 -11.24
N PRO A 14 -18.21 6.67 -11.33
CA PRO A 14 -19.60 7.14 -11.29
C PRO A 14 -20.45 6.50 -12.39
N ASN A 15 -21.70 6.21 -12.07
CA ASN A 15 -22.67 5.61 -12.98
C ASN A 15 -22.28 4.21 -13.46
N SER A 16 -21.41 3.53 -12.70
CA SER A 16 -20.99 2.16 -12.98
C SER A 16 -21.13 1.32 -11.72
N THR A 17 -21.42 0.03 -11.90
CA THR A 17 -21.39 -0.93 -10.80
C THR A 17 -20.00 -1.49 -10.57
N HIS A 18 -19.06 -1.16 -11.47
CA HIS A 18 -17.69 -1.67 -11.39
C HIS A 18 -16.85 -0.86 -10.41
N LYS A 19 -16.03 -1.58 -9.64
CA LYS A 19 -15.10 -0.99 -8.69
C LYS A 19 -13.72 -1.57 -8.91
N LEU A 20 -12.72 -0.80 -8.55
CA LEU A 20 -11.33 -1.25 -8.56
C LEU A 20 -10.78 -1.18 -7.15
N TYR A 21 -10.07 -2.21 -6.74
CA TYR A 21 -9.49 -2.32 -5.41
C TYR A 21 -7.98 -2.32 -5.51
N LEU A 22 -7.34 -1.42 -4.76
CA LEU A 22 -5.90 -1.31 -4.68
C LEU A 22 -5.43 -1.85 -3.34
N SER A 23 -4.48 -2.78 -3.38
CA SER A 23 -3.84 -3.34 -2.19
C SER A 23 -2.33 -3.12 -2.30
N PRO A 24 -1.78 -2.08 -1.66
CA PRO A 24 -0.35 -1.82 -1.69
C PRO A 24 0.35 -2.30 -0.42
N VAL A 25 1.68 -2.45 -0.52
CA VAL A 25 2.56 -2.56 0.65
C VAL A 25 3.45 -1.33 0.68
N LEU A 26 3.42 -0.61 1.79
CA LEU A 26 4.16 0.63 1.99
C LEU A 26 5.30 0.39 2.98
N ASP A 27 6.50 0.81 2.60
CA ASP A 27 7.67 0.76 3.46
C ASP A 27 7.58 1.89 4.50
N GLY A 28 7.56 1.53 5.78
CA GLY A 28 7.44 2.50 6.87
C GLY A 28 8.66 3.38 7.06
N PHE A 29 9.80 3.01 6.49
CA PHE A 29 11.03 3.78 6.62
C PHE A 29 11.04 4.98 5.66
N ASN A 30 10.75 4.74 4.37
CA ASN A 30 10.87 5.77 3.34
C ASN A 30 9.57 6.11 2.65
N SER A 31 8.47 5.52 3.06
CA SER A 31 7.12 5.71 2.48
C SER A 31 6.98 5.21 1.03
N GLU A 32 7.91 4.42 0.54
CA GLU A 32 7.84 3.86 -0.80
C GLU A 32 6.77 2.77 -0.88
N ILE A 33 6.07 2.71 -2.01
CA ILE A 33 5.19 1.58 -2.32
C ILE A 33 6.04 0.49 -2.96
N ILE A 34 6.32 -0.57 -2.20
CA ILE A 34 7.24 -1.62 -2.65
C ILE A 34 6.55 -2.68 -3.51
N ALA A 35 5.24 -2.81 -3.37
CA ALA A 35 4.43 -3.70 -4.21
C ALA A 35 2.98 -3.27 -4.12
N TYR A 36 2.18 -3.62 -5.11
CA TYR A 36 0.74 -3.40 -5.07
C TYR A 36 0.03 -4.34 -6.03
N ASN A 37 -1.26 -4.50 -5.82
CA ASN A 37 -2.13 -5.27 -6.70
C ASN A 37 -3.43 -4.50 -6.95
N LEU A 38 -3.91 -4.57 -8.18
CA LEU A 38 -5.20 -4.00 -8.58
C LEU A 38 -6.14 -5.13 -8.97
N SER A 39 -7.36 -5.12 -8.46
CA SER A 39 -8.33 -6.17 -8.72
C SER A 39 -9.74 -5.59 -8.79
N THR A 40 -10.61 -6.26 -9.53
CA THR A 40 -12.02 -5.87 -9.65
C THR A 40 -12.87 -6.39 -8.49
N SER A 41 -12.30 -7.24 -7.63
CA SER A 41 -12.98 -7.71 -6.42
C SER A 41 -11.97 -7.91 -5.30
N PRO A 42 -12.35 -7.61 -4.03
CA PRO A 42 -11.46 -7.85 -2.91
C PRO A 42 -11.46 -9.36 -2.59
N ASN A 43 -10.40 -10.05 -2.96
CA ASN A 43 -10.31 -11.48 -2.74
C ASN A 43 -8.91 -11.86 -2.24
N LEU A 44 -8.78 -13.11 -1.83
CA LEU A 44 -7.53 -13.63 -1.28
C LEU A 44 -6.40 -13.65 -2.32
N GLU A 45 -6.73 -13.88 -3.60
CA GLU A 45 -5.72 -13.88 -4.68
C GLU A 45 -5.03 -12.54 -4.81
N GLN A 46 -5.75 -11.45 -4.58
CA GLN A 46 -5.15 -10.10 -4.58
C GLN A 46 -4.06 -10.00 -3.50
N VAL A 47 -4.37 -10.48 -2.30
CA VAL A 47 -3.43 -10.45 -1.19
C VAL A 47 -2.23 -11.37 -1.47
N LYS A 48 -2.48 -12.57 -1.99
CA LYS A 48 -1.41 -13.51 -2.36
C LYS A 48 -0.44 -12.89 -3.36
N SER A 49 -0.96 -12.32 -4.44
CA SER A 49 -0.15 -11.72 -5.49
C SER A 49 0.69 -10.58 -4.94
N MET A 50 0.10 -9.74 -4.12
CA MET A 50 0.80 -8.61 -3.51
C MET A 50 1.91 -9.09 -2.58
N LEU A 51 1.64 -10.07 -1.73
CA LEU A 51 2.64 -10.59 -0.78
C LEU A 51 3.81 -11.24 -1.52
N ASP A 52 3.55 -11.99 -2.59
CA ASP A 52 4.61 -12.59 -3.39
C ASP A 52 5.51 -11.53 -4.02
N GLN A 53 4.94 -10.42 -4.47
CA GLN A 53 5.71 -9.31 -5.04
C GLN A 53 6.52 -8.57 -3.98
N ALA A 54 5.92 -8.32 -2.82
CA ALA A 54 6.56 -7.54 -1.75
C ALA A 54 7.68 -8.32 -1.06
N PHE A 55 7.49 -9.62 -0.87
CA PHE A 55 8.37 -10.45 -0.05
C PHE A 55 8.83 -11.65 -0.85
N SER A 56 9.73 -11.41 -1.80
CA SER A 56 10.24 -12.44 -2.72
C SER A 56 11.39 -13.27 -2.16
N GLU A 57 12.01 -12.85 -1.07
CA GLU A 57 13.08 -13.62 -0.45
C GLU A 57 12.51 -14.77 0.40
N ASP A 58 13.34 -15.79 0.65
CA ASP A 58 12.89 -16.96 1.40
C ASP A 58 12.64 -16.65 2.86
N HIS A 59 13.41 -15.71 3.44
CA HIS A 59 13.30 -15.42 4.87
C HIS A 59 13.68 -13.99 5.17
N TYR A 60 12.94 -13.41 6.13
CA TYR A 60 13.16 -12.03 6.61
C TYR A 60 13.39 -12.04 8.11
N THR A 61 14.22 -11.12 8.59
CA THR A 61 14.46 -10.93 10.03
C THR A 61 14.07 -9.52 10.42
N ASN A 62 13.49 -9.39 11.62
CA ASN A 62 13.09 -8.10 12.19
C ASN A 62 12.13 -7.30 11.30
N THR A 63 11.30 -8.00 10.55
CA THR A 63 10.31 -7.39 9.65
C THR A 63 8.90 -7.57 10.21
N ILE A 64 8.14 -6.49 10.23
CA ILE A 64 6.74 -6.49 10.68
C ILE A 64 5.87 -6.01 9.51
N LEU A 65 4.78 -6.71 9.26
CA LEU A 65 3.74 -6.24 8.33
C LEU A 65 2.49 -5.89 9.12
N HIS A 66 2.14 -4.60 9.09
CA HIS A 66 0.98 -4.07 9.81
C HIS A 66 -0.21 -3.91 8.88
N SER A 67 -1.37 -4.35 9.32
CA SER A 67 -2.63 -4.24 8.58
C SER A 67 -3.76 -3.83 9.52
N ASP A 68 -4.94 -3.56 8.96
CA ASP A 68 -6.16 -3.48 9.77
C ASP A 68 -6.69 -4.88 10.07
N GLN A 69 -7.88 -4.98 10.65
CA GLN A 69 -8.50 -6.27 11.00
C GLN A 69 -9.42 -6.80 9.90
N GLY A 70 -9.21 -6.40 8.64
CA GLY A 70 -9.98 -6.90 7.52
C GLY A 70 -9.89 -8.42 7.38
N TRP A 71 -10.93 -9.03 6.80
CA TRP A 71 -11.02 -10.49 6.72
C TRP A 71 -9.82 -11.11 5.99
N GLN A 72 -9.25 -10.42 5.00
CA GLN A 72 -8.10 -10.89 4.23
C GLN A 72 -6.90 -11.17 5.14
N TYR A 73 -6.72 -10.31 6.13
CA TYR A 73 -5.55 -10.34 7.02
C TYR A 73 -5.77 -11.25 8.21
N GLN A 74 -6.99 -11.75 8.40
CA GLN A 74 -7.29 -12.75 9.41
C GLN A 74 -7.31 -14.17 8.84
N HIS A 75 -7.15 -14.33 7.54
CA HIS A 75 -7.16 -15.61 6.87
C HIS A 75 -5.88 -16.41 7.19
N GLN A 76 -6.03 -17.73 7.31
CA GLN A 76 -4.90 -18.62 7.61
C GLN A 76 -3.78 -18.51 6.60
N TYR A 77 -4.09 -18.34 5.30
CA TYR A 77 -3.07 -18.19 4.27
C TYR A 77 -2.14 -17.00 4.57
N TYR A 78 -2.71 -15.87 4.95
CA TYR A 78 -1.95 -14.67 5.27
C TYR A 78 -0.97 -14.93 6.43
N HIS A 79 -1.47 -15.53 7.50
CA HIS A 79 -0.64 -15.83 8.66
C HIS A 79 0.43 -16.86 8.38
N HIS A 80 0.09 -17.92 7.62
CA HIS A 80 1.05 -18.94 7.23
C HIS A 80 2.14 -18.36 6.32
N PHE A 81 1.78 -17.52 5.37
CA PHE A 81 2.75 -16.85 4.49
C PHE A 81 3.76 -16.07 5.31
N LEU A 82 3.29 -15.25 6.24
CA LEU A 82 4.17 -14.42 7.06
C LEU A 82 5.05 -15.27 7.97
N GLU A 83 4.47 -16.29 8.58
CA GLU A 83 5.23 -17.20 9.44
C GLU A 83 6.35 -17.91 8.67
N ASP A 84 6.04 -18.44 7.49
CA ASP A 84 7.03 -19.11 6.63
C ASP A 84 8.15 -18.16 6.21
N LYS A 85 7.86 -16.90 6.04
CA LYS A 85 8.85 -15.87 5.66
C LYS A 85 9.57 -15.25 6.84
N GLY A 86 9.17 -15.56 8.07
CA GLY A 86 9.75 -14.95 9.26
C GLY A 86 9.31 -13.52 9.50
N ILE A 87 8.17 -13.13 8.92
CA ILE A 87 7.60 -11.79 9.08
C ILE A 87 6.55 -11.82 10.19
N GLN A 88 6.63 -10.86 11.11
CA GLN A 88 5.69 -10.76 12.22
C GLN A 88 4.45 -9.96 11.80
N PRO A 89 3.25 -10.52 11.91
CA PRO A 89 2.03 -9.75 11.66
C PRO A 89 1.75 -8.81 12.83
N SER A 90 1.19 -7.64 12.48
CA SER A 90 0.69 -6.68 13.45
C SER A 90 -0.62 -6.12 12.90
N MET A 91 -1.59 -5.85 13.75
CA MET A 91 -2.89 -5.36 13.33
C MET A 91 -3.30 -4.13 14.12
N SER A 92 -3.96 -3.18 13.43
CA SER A 92 -4.57 -2.04 14.09
C SER A 92 -5.60 -2.51 15.09
N ARG A 93 -5.68 -1.81 16.22
CA ARG A 93 -6.76 -2.06 17.20
C ARG A 93 -8.09 -1.75 16.53
N LYS A 94 -9.11 -2.52 16.87
CA LYS A 94 -10.44 -2.36 16.29
C LYS A 94 -10.92 -0.91 16.44
N GLY A 95 -11.28 -0.29 15.31
CA GLY A 95 -11.75 1.09 15.29
C GLY A 95 -10.70 2.15 15.53
N ASN A 96 -9.42 1.82 15.51
CA ASN A 96 -8.32 2.76 15.75
C ASN A 96 -7.50 2.99 14.49
N SER A 97 -7.99 3.87 13.60
CA SER A 97 -7.33 4.22 12.36
C SER A 97 -5.94 4.85 12.50
N PRO A 98 -5.61 5.61 13.58
CA PRO A 98 -4.26 6.14 13.74
C PRO A 98 -3.16 5.08 13.74
N ASP A 99 -3.48 3.83 14.08
CA ASP A 99 -2.51 2.75 14.06
C ASP A 99 -1.99 2.46 12.63
N ASN A 100 -2.70 2.90 11.57
CA ASN A 100 -2.30 2.71 10.18
C ASN A 100 -2.24 4.05 9.42
N GLY A 101 -1.79 5.10 10.11
CA GLY A 101 -1.81 6.47 9.60
C GLY A 101 -0.98 6.70 8.35
N MET A 102 0.15 6.00 8.20
CA MET A 102 0.98 6.13 7.00
C MET A 102 0.24 5.67 5.75
N MET A 103 -0.48 4.55 5.84
CA MET A 103 -1.27 4.03 4.72
C MET A 103 -2.44 4.95 4.39
N GLU A 104 -3.12 5.45 5.41
CA GLU A 104 -4.23 6.40 5.22
C GLU A 104 -3.74 7.70 4.56
N SER A 105 -2.56 8.16 4.95
CA SER A 105 -1.95 9.33 4.33
C SER A 105 -1.66 9.09 2.84
N PHE A 106 -1.11 7.94 2.50
CA PHE A 106 -0.88 7.59 1.10
C PHE A 106 -2.18 7.54 0.30
N PHE A 107 -3.19 6.86 0.82
CA PHE A 107 -4.49 6.80 0.14
C PHE A 107 -5.12 8.17 -0.05
N GLY A 108 -4.99 9.02 0.96
CA GLY A 108 -5.50 10.40 0.88
C GLY A 108 -4.82 11.21 -0.21
N ILE A 109 -3.51 11.15 -0.28
CA ILE A 109 -2.74 11.85 -1.30
C ILE A 109 -3.07 11.31 -2.69
N LEU A 110 -3.06 10.00 -2.86
CA LEU A 110 -3.38 9.35 -4.13
C LEU A 110 -4.76 9.80 -4.63
N LYS A 111 -5.77 9.68 -3.80
CA LYS A 111 -7.14 10.00 -4.21
C LYS A 111 -7.35 11.49 -4.44
N SER A 112 -6.74 12.34 -3.63
CA SER A 112 -6.86 13.80 -3.79
C SER A 112 -6.18 14.28 -5.07
N GLU A 113 -5.07 13.70 -5.46
CA GLU A 113 -4.30 14.17 -6.61
C GLU A 113 -4.78 13.59 -7.94
N MET A 114 -5.33 12.36 -7.96
CA MET A 114 -5.67 11.75 -9.24
C MET A 114 -7.09 11.25 -9.36
N PHE A 115 -7.88 11.23 -8.29
CA PHE A 115 -9.23 10.65 -8.33
C PHE A 115 -10.32 11.64 -7.94
N TYR A 116 -10.28 12.23 -6.75
CA TYR A 116 -11.34 13.12 -6.30
C TYR A 116 -11.40 14.38 -7.16
N GLY A 117 -12.57 14.64 -7.74
CA GLY A 117 -12.78 15.73 -8.66
C GLY A 117 -12.50 15.37 -10.12
N TYR A 118 -11.93 14.21 -10.38
CA TYR A 118 -11.59 13.73 -11.72
C TYR A 118 -12.35 12.46 -12.11
N GLU A 119 -13.28 12.01 -11.28
CA GLU A 119 -13.95 10.72 -11.47
C GLU A 119 -14.62 10.60 -12.84
N LYS A 120 -15.16 11.70 -13.36
CA LYS A 120 -15.85 11.72 -14.65
C LYS A 120 -14.90 11.55 -15.85
N MET A 121 -13.60 11.69 -15.63
CA MET A 121 -12.62 11.50 -16.70
C MET A 121 -12.33 10.03 -16.98
N PHE A 122 -12.70 9.15 -16.06
CA PHE A 122 -12.46 7.73 -16.20
C PHE A 122 -13.68 7.06 -16.80
N HIS A 123 -13.55 6.64 -18.06
CA HIS A 123 -14.65 6.00 -18.81
C HIS A 123 -14.57 4.47 -18.75
N SER A 124 -13.49 3.92 -18.24
CA SER A 124 -13.30 2.49 -18.11
C SER A 124 -12.40 2.17 -16.91
N LEU A 125 -12.47 0.92 -16.44
CA LEU A 125 -11.57 0.46 -15.38
C LEU A 125 -10.13 0.46 -15.84
N GLU A 126 -9.88 0.17 -17.13
CA GLU A 126 -8.51 0.19 -17.67
C GLU A 126 -7.88 1.57 -17.59
N GLN A 127 -8.67 2.63 -17.87
CA GLN A 127 -8.17 4.00 -17.74
C GLN A 127 -7.83 4.34 -16.29
N LEU A 128 -8.68 3.95 -15.36
CA LEU A 128 -8.45 4.17 -13.95
C LEU A 128 -7.23 3.38 -13.46
N GLU A 129 -7.13 2.12 -13.87
CA GLU A 129 -5.99 1.27 -13.52
C GLU A 129 -4.68 1.89 -14.01
N GLN A 130 -4.63 2.32 -15.26
CA GLN A 130 -3.42 2.95 -15.81
C GLN A 130 -3.06 4.24 -15.07
N ALA A 131 -4.05 5.04 -14.71
CA ALA A 131 -3.82 6.27 -13.96
C ALA A 131 -3.23 5.99 -12.58
N ILE A 132 -3.69 4.92 -11.91
CA ILE A 132 -3.16 4.52 -10.61
C ILE A 132 -1.72 4.03 -10.75
N VAL A 133 -1.45 3.19 -11.75
CA VAL A 133 -0.09 2.70 -12.04
C VAL A 133 0.86 3.87 -12.28
N ASP A 134 0.45 4.81 -13.13
CA ASP A 134 1.27 5.99 -13.44
C ASP A 134 1.49 6.86 -12.21
N TYR A 135 0.47 7.02 -11.37
CA TYR A 135 0.60 7.81 -10.16
C TYR A 135 1.55 7.16 -9.15
N ILE A 136 1.47 5.85 -8.96
CA ILE A 136 2.37 5.16 -8.04
C ILE A 136 3.81 5.27 -8.51
N ASP A 137 4.05 5.17 -9.81
CA ASP A 137 5.38 5.36 -10.37
C ASP A 137 5.89 6.79 -10.10
N TYR A 138 5.04 7.78 -10.34
CA TYR A 138 5.37 9.17 -10.03
C TYR A 138 5.63 9.37 -8.54
N TYR A 139 4.77 8.80 -7.70
CA TYR A 139 4.90 8.89 -6.25
C TYR A 139 6.25 8.34 -5.78
N ASN A 140 6.59 7.14 -6.24
CA ASN A 140 7.83 6.49 -5.81
C ASN A 140 9.08 7.19 -6.34
N ASN A 141 9.03 7.65 -7.58
CA ASN A 141 10.25 8.11 -8.26
C ASN A 141 10.47 9.61 -8.17
N LYS A 142 9.41 10.39 -7.90
CA LYS A 142 9.54 11.85 -7.86
C LYS A 142 9.03 12.45 -6.57
N LEU A 143 7.80 12.14 -6.19
CA LEU A 143 7.14 12.82 -5.07
C LEU A 143 7.82 12.54 -3.74
N ILE A 144 8.02 11.27 -3.38
CA ILE A 144 8.64 10.93 -2.10
C ILE A 144 10.11 11.31 -2.07
N LYS A 145 10.82 11.23 -3.20
CA LYS A 145 12.22 11.63 -3.26
C LYS A 145 12.40 13.12 -3.02
N VAL A 146 11.52 13.93 -3.59
CA VAL A 146 11.51 15.38 -3.32
C VAL A 146 11.18 15.63 -1.85
N LYS A 147 10.19 14.94 -1.33
CA LYS A 147 9.78 15.05 0.06
C LYS A 147 10.91 14.65 1.02
N LEU A 148 11.63 13.56 0.71
CA LEU A 148 12.75 13.12 1.52
C LEU A 148 13.91 14.10 1.47
N LYS A 149 14.18 14.71 0.32
CA LYS A 149 15.19 15.76 0.20
C LYS A 149 14.77 17.06 0.87
N GLY A 150 13.48 17.36 0.86
CA GLY A 150 12.89 18.50 1.54
C GLY A 150 12.77 18.30 3.04
N LEU A 151 12.70 17.07 3.52
CA LEU A 151 13.01 16.76 4.88
C LEU A 151 14.46 17.11 5.06
N ILE A 152 14.73 18.01 5.93
CA ILE A 152 16.04 18.50 6.33
C ILE A 152 17.14 17.54 5.87
N SER A 153 18.08 18.04 5.09
CA SER A 153 19.15 17.20 4.53
C SER A 153 19.90 16.38 5.59
N VAL A 154 19.96 16.86 6.80
CA VAL A 154 20.57 16.15 7.93
C VAL A 154 19.74 14.91 8.29
N GLN A 155 18.43 15.06 8.40
CA GLN A 155 17.55 13.92 8.71
C GLN A 155 17.57 12.88 7.60
N TYR A 156 17.58 13.32 6.36
CA TYR A 156 17.67 12.43 5.21
C TYR A 156 18.96 11.62 5.23
N ARG A 157 20.10 12.27 5.46
CA ARG A 157 21.39 11.59 5.55
C ARG A 157 21.42 10.59 6.68
N THR A 158 20.92 10.97 7.85
CA THR A 158 20.89 10.09 9.01
C THR A 158 20.08 8.83 8.69
N LYS A 159 18.93 9.00 8.05
CA LYS A 159 18.09 7.86 7.67
C LYS A 159 18.69 7.01 6.57
N SER A 160 19.47 7.61 5.67
CA SER A 160 20.03 6.90 4.52
C SER A 160 21.31 6.14 4.85
N PHE A 161 22.04 6.56 5.86
CA PHE A 161 23.37 6.01 6.17
C PHE A 161 23.47 5.34 7.54
N VAL A 162 22.37 5.26 8.24
CA VAL A 162 22.30 4.58 9.54
C VAL A 162 21.58 3.26 9.42
#